data_df7673c16978efbaafac9a4f932c7cc0
#
_entry.id   df7673c16978efbaafac9a4f932c7cc0
#
_cell.length_a   1.000
_cell.length_b   1.000
_cell.length_c   1.000
_cell.angle_alpha   90.00
_cell.angle_beta   90.00
_cell.angle_gamma   90.00
#
_symmetry.space_group_name_H-M   'P 1'
#
loop_
_entity.id
_entity.type
_entity.pdbx_description
1 polymer ?
#
loop_
_entity_poly.entity_id
_entity_poly.type
_entity_poly.pdbx_seq_one_letter_code
_entity_poly.pdbx_strand_id
1 'polypeptide(L)'
;MVAEGLTNREIAARLFISERTADGHLEHIREKLGVNTRAQVTAWVVRQESAPIMVAVPAPAIALAPPRWALAHPRAWLGAALVLALMAAGVGVLRLTAPSPPTIQTVAGSPCANSSDCYGGDNQRAVSAQLARPTSVAVDSKGILYIADYGNQRIRKVMDGVITTVAGGGKEPLGDDVLGVSVASSSLGLASTVAVDSHDQLYLLTSRDQDLEVWRIDANGFIHSILSVGPSNISSGQFAPNLPVGGLAITKDGVFFIADRAGDRVIKFDGKTRSVYAGTGDTEGDGGSATSAQLSWPIGLALDKQENLYIADTGNHRIRKVDHAKGTITTVAGGGSEFEGNSGDEGLAKDALLSFPFDVAVAADGTLVFTDTGNHRLRMVAPDGRIYAVAGTGRWGFSGDGSPASQAEFDGPEGVTLDAKGDLFIADTENQRVREIPRLFGSA
;
A
#
# COMPACT_ATOMS: atom_id res chain seq x y z
N MET A 1 20.78 -0.34 18.52
CA MET A 1 22.13 -0.40 17.88
C MET A 1 23.12 0.60 18.48
N VAL A 2 22.90 1.91 18.44
CA VAL A 2 23.83 2.89 19.11
C VAL A 2 23.86 2.69 20.63
N ALA A 3 22.70 2.48 21.23
CA ALA A 3 22.56 2.19 22.66
C ALA A 3 23.16 0.83 23.06
N GLU A 4 23.26 -0.10 22.13
CA GLU A 4 23.91 -1.42 22.31
C GLU A 4 25.42 -1.36 22.18
N GLY A 5 25.99 -0.17 21.93
CA GLY A 5 27.43 0.04 21.81
C GLY A 5 28.06 -0.32 20.47
N LEU A 6 27.26 -0.65 19.44
CA LEU A 6 27.77 -1.02 18.12
C LEU A 6 28.52 0.14 17.46
N THR A 7 29.62 -0.13 16.79
CA THR A 7 30.36 0.84 15.95
C THR A 7 29.60 1.19 14.68
N ASN A 8 29.95 2.29 13.98
CA ASN A 8 29.29 2.66 12.73
C ASN A 8 29.47 1.60 11.64
N ARG A 9 30.61 0.90 11.65
CA ARG A 9 30.88 -0.23 10.76
C ARG A 9 29.95 -1.41 11.03
N GLU A 10 29.71 -1.73 12.30
CA GLU A 10 28.79 -2.81 12.69
C GLU A 10 27.34 -2.45 12.43
N ILE A 11 26.97 -1.17 12.64
CA ILE A 11 25.63 -0.65 12.28
C ILE A 11 25.44 -0.72 10.76
N ALA A 12 26.42 -0.27 9.98
CA ALA A 12 26.39 -0.31 8.53
C ALA A 12 26.23 -1.75 8.00
N ALA A 13 27.02 -2.69 8.55
CA ALA A 13 26.91 -4.09 8.19
C ALA A 13 25.55 -4.71 8.54
N ARG A 14 24.99 -4.35 9.70
CA ARG A 14 23.69 -4.88 10.17
C ARG A 14 22.50 -4.28 9.41
N LEU A 15 22.64 -3.06 8.88
CA LEU A 15 21.61 -2.38 8.09
C LEU A 15 21.80 -2.50 6.57
N PHE A 16 22.85 -3.18 6.13
CA PHE A 16 23.22 -3.32 4.72
C PHE A 16 23.44 -1.99 3.99
N ILE A 17 23.98 -0.98 4.71
CA ILE A 17 24.31 0.35 4.20
C ILE A 17 25.81 0.61 4.23
N SER A 18 26.27 1.69 3.58
CA SER A 18 27.68 2.08 3.69
C SER A 18 28.00 2.68 5.08
N GLU A 19 29.25 2.55 5.52
CA GLU A 19 29.72 3.16 6.77
C GLU A 19 29.51 4.69 6.77
N ARG A 20 29.72 5.34 5.62
CA ARG A 20 29.46 6.77 5.41
C ARG A 20 27.98 7.13 5.58
N THR A 21 27.07 6.27 5.14
CA THR A 21 25.64 6.43 5.33
C THR A 21 25.25 6.31 6.80
N ALA A 22 25.82 5.32 7.51
CA ALA A 22 25.63 5.17 8.95
C ALA A 22 26.16 6.37 9.74
N ASP A 23 27.28 6.96 9.33
CA ASP A 23 27.82 8.19 9.90
C ASP A 23 26.86 9.38 9.71
N GLY A 24 26.32 9.57 8.50
CA GLY A 24 25.37 10.62 8.19
C GLY A 24 24.09 10.53 9.03
N HIS A 25 23.56 9.32 9.21
CA HIS A 25 22.39 9.10 10.07
C HIS A 25 22.67 9.45 11.54
N LEU A 26 23.82 9.09 12.04
CA LEU A 26 24.20 9.43 13.42
C LEU A 26 24.44 10.93 13.63
N GLU A 27 24.97 11.62 12.64
CA GLU A 27 25.10 13.08 12.66
C GLU A 27 23.72 13.74 12.73
N HIS A 28 22.82 13.32 11.87
CA HIS A 28 21.45 13.86 11.84
C HIS A 28 20.65 13.57 13.14
N ILE A 29 20.83 12.38 13.74
CA ILE A 29 20.26 12.08 15.05
C ILE A 29 20.83 13.04 16.12
N ARG A 30 22.13 13.32 16.11
CA ARG A 30 22.75 14.25 17.04
C ARG A 30 22.20 15.66 16.90
N GLU A 31 22.06 16.15 15.69
CA GLU A 31 21.44 17.45 15.39
C GLU A 31 20.00 17.53 15.90
N LYS A 32 19.16 16.54 15.56
CA LYS A 32 17.76 16.51 16.00
C LYS A 32 17.58 16.44 17.52
N LEU A 33 18.48 15.76 18.21
CA LEU A 33 18.44 15.64 19.67
C LEU A 33 19.15 16.79 20.39
N GLY A 34 19.82 17.69 19.66
CA GLY A 34 20.62 18.78 20.23
C GLY A 34 21.81 18.26 21.06
N VAL A 35 22.39 17.11 20.68
CA VAL A 35 23.51 16.46 21.39
C VAL A 35 24.73 16.37 20.49
N ASN A 36 25.93 16.49 21.12
CA ASN A 36 27.17 16.58 20.36
C ASN A 36 27.99 15.29 20.33
N THR A 37 27.62 14.28 21.12
CA THR A 37 28.39 13.04 21.24
C THR A 37 27.51 11.80 21.13
N ARG A 38 28.10 10.72 20.64
CA ARG A 38 27.47 9.39 20.58
C ARG A 38 27.00 8.90 21.97
N ALA A 39 27.80 9.16 23.02
CA ALA A 39 27.44 8.80 24.37
C ALA A 39 26.16 9.53 24.87
N GLN A 40 25.94 10.77 24.41
CA GLN A 40 24.73 11.52 24.72
C GLN A 40 23.49 10.94 24.00
N VAL A 41 23.64 10.44 22.77
CA VAL A 41 22.56 9.71 22.07
C VAL A 41 22.21 8.44 22.85
N THR A 42 23.19 7.66 23.25
CA THR A 42 22.98 6.46 24.09
C THR A 42 22.27 6.79 25.40
N ALA A 43 22.72 7.85 26.10
CA ALA A 43 22.10 8.28 27.35
C ALA A 43 20.66 8.77 27.16
N TRP A 44 20.35 9.38 26.00
CA TRP A 44 18.99 9.79 25.66
C TRP A 44 18.08 8.60 25.44
N VAL A 45 18.49 7.57 24.68
CA VAL A 45 17.72 6.33 24.46
C VAL A 45 17.45 5.62 25.79
N VAL A 46 18.46 5.43 26.64
CA VAL A 46 18.33 4.77 27.94
C VAL A 46 17.35 5.52 28.86
N ARG A 47 17.30 6.85 28.79
CA ARG A 47 16.32 7.66 29.54
C ARG A 47 14.88 7.43 29.06
N GLN A 48 14.68 7.26 27.73
CA GLN A 48 13.34 6.98 27.19
C GLN A 48 12.84 5.60 27.59
N GLU A 49 13.72 4.61 27.61
CA GLU A 49 13.39 3.25 28.05
C GLU A 49 13.12 3.16 29.57
N SER A 50 13.69 4.09 30.35
CA SER A 50 13.58 4.12 31.82
C SER A 50 12.48 5.04 32.34
N ALA A 51 11.77 5.76 31.45
CA ALA A 51 10.66 6.61 31.86
C ALA A 51 9.47 5.73 32.30
N PRO A 52 9.00 5.83 33.56
CA PRO A 52 7.84 5.06 33.98
C PRO A 52 6.64 5.50 33.15
N ILE A 53 5.88 4.54 32.63
CA ILE A 53 4.57 4.79 32.03
C ILE A 53 3.71 5.42 33.12
N MET A 54 3.54 6.74 33.05
CA MET A 54 2.56 7.44 33.88
C MET A 54 1.19 7.01 33.40
N VAL A 55 0.66 5.95 34.01
CA VAL A 55 -0.77 5.67 33.94
C VAL A 55 -1.45 6.89 34.56
N ALA A 56 -2.17 7.65 33.75
CA ALA A 56 -3.00 8.75 34.24
C ALA A 56 -4.06 8.16 35.16
N VAL A 57 -3.79 8.20 36.46
CA VAL A 57 -4.81 7.94 37.49
C VAL A 57 -5.82 9.09 37.34
N PRO A 58 -7.13 8.80 37.14
CA PRO A 58 -8.11 9.86 37.11
C PRO A 58 -8.07 10.62 38.43
N ALA A 59 -7.85 11.92 38.35
CA ALA A 59 -7.85 12.77 39.55
C ALA A 59 -9.17 12.58 40.28
N PRO A 60 -9.15 12.45 41.64
CA PRO A 60 -10.37 12.37 42.39
C PRO A 60 -11.21 13.63 42.16
N ALA A 61 -12.49 13.46 41.91
CA ALA A 61 -13.41 14.57 41.71
C ALA A 61 -13.37 15.43 43.00
N ILE A 62 -12.74 16.60 42.91
CA ILE A 62 -12.76 17.59 43.97
C ILE A 62 -14.18 18.14 43.97
N ALA A 63 -14.97 17.75 44.93
CA ALA A 63 -16.25 18.36 45.24
C ALA A 63 -15.98 19.80 45.72
N LEU A 64 -16.07 20.76 44.80
CA LEU A 64 -16.03 22.17 45.12
C LEU A 64 -17.29 22.50 45.92
N ALA A 65 -17.12 22.87 47.18
CA ALA A 65 -18.22 23.41 47.97
C ALA A 65 -18.80 24.64 47.31
N PRO A 66 -20.11 24.80 47.21
CA PRO A 66 -20.71 25.94 46.53
C PRO A 66 -20.32 27.24 47.23
N PRO A 67 -20.02 28.32 46.49
CA PRO A 67 -19.72 29.62 47.08
C PRO A 67 -20.91 30.15 47.88
N ARG A 68 -20.66 30.89 48.94
CA ARG A 68 -21.69 31.36 49.93
C ARG A 68 -22.85 32.14 49.29
N TRP A 69 -22.68 32.79 48.15
CA TRP A 69 -23.76 33.50 47.43
C TRP A 69 -24.76 32.53 46.75
N ALA A 70 -24.41 31.28 46.50
CA ALA A 70 -25.26 30.31 45.85
C ALA A 70 -26.44 29.86 46.76
N LEU A 71 -26.32 30.02 48.02
CA LEU A 71 -27.39 29.71 49.00
C LEU A 71 -28.52 30.75 49.01
N ALA A 72 -28.32 31.94 48.39
CA ALA A 72 -29.31 33.01 48.36
C ALA A 72 -30.37 32.90 47.23
N HIS A 73 -30.09 32.05 46.19
CA HIS A 73 -30.97 31.93 45.02
C HIS A 73 -31.16 30.47 44.56
N PRO A 74 -31.94 29.64 45.28
CA PRO A 74 -32.03 28.20 45.00
C PRO A 74 -32.59 27.86 43.62
N ARG A 75 -33.38 28.77 42.99
CA ARG A 75 -33.94 28.56 41.65
C ARG A 75 -32.94 28.71 40.51
N ALA A 76 -31.82 29.44 40.74
CA ALA A 76 -30.77 29.60 39.73
C ALA A 76 -29.91 28.32 39.59
N TRP A 77 -29.80 27.53 40.63
CA TRP A 77 -29.02 26.27 40.63
C TRP A 77 -29.72 25.14 39.85
N LEU A 78 -31.05 25.07 39.92
CA LEU A 78 -31.81 24.07 39.18
C LEU A 78 -31.66 24.25 37.66
N GLY A 79 -31.59 25.51 37.19
CA GLY A 79 -31.32 25.78 35.77
C GLY A 79 -29.90 25.43 35.31
N ALA A 80 -28.92 25.79 36.15
CA ALA A 80 -27.50 25.49 35.82
C ALA A 80 -27.20 23.98 35.89
N ALA A 81 -27.76 23.25 36.86
CA ALA A 81 -27.64 21.80 36.97
C ALA A 81 -28.30 21.07 35.80
N LEU A 82 -29.47 21.58 35.33
CA LEU A 82 -30.16 21.03 34.14
C LEU A 82 -29.37 21.26 32.87
N VAL A 83 -28.77 22.44 32.67
CA VAL A 83 -27.92 22.75 31.49
C VAL A 83 -26.65 21.89 31.50
N LEU A 84 -26.00 21.71 32.65
CA LEU A 84 -24.84 20.83 32.80
C LEU A 84 -25.20 19.36 32.56
N ALA A 85 -26.36 18.91 33.06
CA ALA A 85 -26.85 17.56 32.81
C ALA A 85 -27.19 17.34 31.31
N LEU A 86 -27.80 18.33 30.65
CA LEU A 86 -28.10 18.28 29.21
C LEU A 86 -26.82 18.33 28.36
N MET A 87 -25.82 19.12 28.77
CA MET A 87 -24.52 19.12 28.08
C MET A 87 -23.75 17.81 28.29
N ALA A 88 -23.78 17.24 29.48
CA ALA A 88 -23.18 15.93 29.76
C ALA A 88 -23.90 14.80 29.00
N ALA A 89 -25.23 14.85 28.90
CA ALA A 89 -26.02 13.91 28.11
C ALA A 89 -25.75 14.10 26.61
N GLY A 90 -25.65 15.34 26.13
CA GLY A 90 -25.32 15.67 24.73
C GLY A 90 -23.91 15.17 24.35
N VAL A 91 -22.92 15.36 25.20
CA VAL A 91 -21.56 14.82 24.99
C VAL A 91 -21.56 13.29 25.07
N GLY A 92 -22.35 12.69 25.96
CA GLY A 92 -22.51 11.25 26.04
C GLY A 92 -23.18 10.65 24.80
N VAL A 93 -24.22 11.30 24.26
CA VAL A 93 -24.89 10.87 23.01
C VAL A 93 -23.98 11.06 21.80
N LEU A 94 -23.23 12.17 21.73
CA LEU A 94 -22.25 12.39 20.66
C LEU A 94 -21.11 11.34 20.69
N ARG A 95 -20.68 10.89 21.89
CA ARG A 95 -19.70 9.80 22.01
C ARG A 95 -20.28 8.43 21.63
N LEU A 96 -21.58 8.20 21.86
CA LEU A 96 -22.24 6.95 21.51
C LEU A 96 -22.56 6.83 20.00
N THR A 97 -22.50 7.95 19.26
CA THR A 97 -22.76 7.98 17.81
C THR A 97 -21.50 8.17 16.95
N ALA A 98 -20.32 8.31 17.58
CA ALA A 98 -19.09 8.33 16.81
C ALA A 98 -18.87 6.95 16.16
N PRO A 99 -18.70 6.88 14.84
CA PRO A 99 -18.45 5.61 14.18
C PRO A 99 -17.20 4.98 14.80
N SER A 100 -17.25 3.68 15.07
CA SER A 100 -16.07 2.94 15.49
C SER A 100 -14.98 3.04 14.41
N PRO A 101 -13.71 3.19 14.78
CA PRO A 101 -12.65 3.23 13.80
C PRO A 101 -12.67 1.94 12.95
N PRO A 102 -12.34 2.02 11.65
CA PRO A 102 -12.35 0.87 10.76
C PRO A 102 -11.40 -0.20 11.29
N THR A 103 -11.89 -1.43 11.36
CA THR A 103 -11.10 -2.59 11.80
C THR A 103 -10.48 -3.28 10.61
N ILE A 104 -9.37 -4.00 10.84
CA ILE A 104 -8.69 -4.80 9.83
C ILE A 104 -8.83 -6.29 10.14
N GLN A 105 -8.87 -7.13 9.11
CA GLN A 105 -8.92 -8.57 9.25
C GLN A 105 -8.15 -9.28 8.14
N THR A 106 -7.64 -10.48 8.42
CA THR A 106 -7.10 -11.36 7.39
C THR A 106 -8.23 -12.05 6.64
N VAL A 107 -8.23 -11.97 5.30
CA VAL A 107 -9.23 -12.61 4.42
C VAL A 107 -8.67 -13.79 3.63
N ALA A 108 -7.36 -13.83 3.42
CA ALA A 108 -6.68 -15.00 2.83
C ALA A 108 -5.25 -15.10 3.35
N GLY A 109 -4.74 -16.31 3.38
CA GLY A 109 -3.36 -16.60 3.76
C GLY A 109 -3.18 -16.95 5.22
N SER A 110 -2.25 -17.86 5.47
CA SER A 110 -1.78 -18.26 6.79
C SER A 110 -0.25 -18.45 6.74
N PRO A 111 0.46 -18.30 7.88
CA PRO A 111 1.90 -18.44 7.90
C PRO A 111 2.30 -19.83 7.42
N CYS A 112 3.38 -19.89 6.66
CA CYS A 112 4.00 -21.12 6.23
C CYS A 112 5.22 -21.43 7.09
N ALA A 113 5.35 -22.65 7.55
CA ALA A 113 6.46 -23.07 8.39
C ALA A 113 7.81 -23.14 7.63
N ASN A 114 7.75 -23.30 6.29
CA ASN A 114 8.94 -23.40 5.43
C ASN A 114 8.70 -22.53 4.18
N SER A 115 9.56 -21.56 3.95
CA SER A 115 9.42 -20.57 2.87
C SER A 115 9.57 -21.12 1.44
N SER A 116 9.97 -22.39 1.26
CA SER A 116 10.23 -22.97 -0.06
C SER A 116 9.05 -23.70 -0.70
N ASP A 117 8.03 -24.10 0.07
CA ASP A 117 6.87 -24.86 -0.42
C ASP A 117 5.58 -24.38 0.27
N CYS A 118 5.25 -23.12 0.08
CA CYS A 118 4.10 -22.47 0.71
C CYS A 118 2.83 -22.53 -0.18
N TYR A 119 2.56 -23.64 -0.80
CA TYR A 119 1.34 -23.82 -1.58
C TYR A 119 0.38 -24.80 -0.93
N GLY A 120 -0.88 -24.36 -0.72
CA GLY A 120 -1.92 -25.24 -0.19
C GLY A 120 -3.26 -24.54 0.00
N GLY A 121 -4.24 -25.33 0.40
CA GLY A 121 -5.55 -24.84 0.84
C GLY A 121 -6.58 -24.64 -0.26
N ASP A 122 -6.36 -25.10 -1.50
CA ASP A 122 -7.38 -25.06 -2.55
C ASP A 122 -8.65 -25.79 -2.14
N ASN A 123 -9.80 -25.20 -2.46
CA ASN A 123 -11.14 -25.64 -2.09
C ASN A 123 -11.38 -25.64 -0.56
N GLN A 124 -10.60 -24.88 0.20
CA GLN A 124 -10.73 -24.72 1.65
C GLN A 124 -10.94 -23.23 2.01
N ARG A 125 -11.07 -22.95 3.32
CA ARG A 125 -11.19 -21.60 3.81
C ARG A 125 -9.95 -20.77 3.43
N ALA A 126 -10.15 -19.63 2.81
CA ALA A 126 -9.07 -18.78 2.31
C ALA A 126 -8.09 -18.34 3.42
N VAL A 127 -8.58 -18.10 4.63
CA VAL A 127 -7.75 -17.71 5.80
C VAL A 127 -6.83 -18.84 6.29
N SER A 128 -7.05 -20.07 5.84
CA SER A 128 -6.22 -21.24 6.18
C SER A 128 -5.30 -21.66 5.03
N ALA A 129 -5.42 -21.00 3.87
CA ALA A 129 -4.61 -21.30 2.70
C ALA A 129 -3.17 -20.82 2.89
N GLN A 130 -2.25 -21.48 2.21
CA GLN A 130 -0.86 -21.07 2.18
C GLN A 130 -0.60 -20.24 0.93
N LEU A 131 -0.20 -18.98 1.14
CA LEU A 131 0.25 -18.05 0.13
C LEU A 131 1.76 -17.84 0.26
N ALA A 132 2.43 -17.52 -0.83
CA ALA A 132 3.84 -17.16 -0.83
C ALA A 132 4.04 -15.82 -1.51
N ARG A 133 4.37 -14.78 -0.72
CA ARG A 133 4.58 -13.41 -1.20
C ARG A 133 3.47 -12.96 -2.17
N PRO A 134 2.22 -12.83 -1.73
CA PRO A 134 1.19 -12.23 -2.55
C PRO A 134 1.57 -10.78 -2.86
N THR A 135 1.64 -10.40 -4.15
CA THR A 135 2.16 -9.09 -4.57
C THR A 135 1.08 -8.15 -5.09
N SER A 136 -0.03 -8.70 -5.60
CA SER A 136 -1.11 -7.90 -6.17
C SER A 136 -2.46 -8.52 -5.86
N VAL A 137 -3.46 -7.67 -5.75
CA VAL A 137 -4.85 -8.01 -5.49
C VAL A 137 -5.78 -7.23 -6.42
N ALA A 138 -6.85 -7.87 -6.89
CA ALA A 138 -7.91 -7.23 -7.64
C ALA A 138 -9.27 -7.80 -7.23
N VAL A 139 -10.33 -7.00 -7.31
CA VAL A 139 -11.69 -7.42 -6.96
C VAL A 139 -12.62 -7.11 -8.13
N ASP A 140 -13.46 -8.09 -8.51
CA ASP A 140 -14.47 -7.89 -9.55
C ASP A 140 -15.77 -7.25 -8.98
N SER A 141 -16.72 -6.94 -9.87
CA SER A 141 -17.99 -6.30 -9.50
C SER A 141 -18.87 -7.16 -8.57
N LYS A 142 -18.58 -8.46 -8.47
CA LYS A 142 -19.30 -9.41 -7.61
C LYS A 142 -18.63 -9.61 -6.25
N GLY A 143 -17.48 -8.93 -6.03
CA GLY A 143 -16.69 -9.06 -4.80
C GLY A 143 -15.80 -10.31 -4.78
N ILE A 144 -15.51 -10.91 -5.93
CA ILE A 144 -14.54 -12.01 -6.04
C ILE A 144 -13.14 -11.40 -5.99
N LEU A 145 -12.34 -11.84 -5.01
CA LEU A 145 -10.96 -11.40 -4.84
C LEU A 145 -10.01 -12.30 -5.62
N TYR A 146 -9.18 -11.70 -6.46
CA TYR A 146 -8.07 -12.34 -7.16
C TYR A 146 -6.75 -11.94 -6.53
N ILE A 147 -5.81 -12.87 -6.42
CA ILE A 147 -4.53 -12.69 -5.73
C ILE A 147 -3.42 -13.23 -6.65
N ALA A 148 -2.42 -12.39 -6.93
CA ALA A 148 -1.16 -12.85 -7.50
C ALA A 148 -0.31 -13.48 -6.38
N ASP A 149 -0.36 -14.79 -6.29
CA ASP A 149 0.39 -15.64 -5.35
C ASP A 149 1.79 -15.89 -5.94
N TYR A 150 2.60 -14.79 -5.99
CA TYR A 150 3.82 -14.64 -6.77
C TYR A 150 4.84 -15.74 -6.49
N GLY A 151 5.14 -16.01 -5.22
CA GLY A 151 6.11 -17.03 -4.84
C GLY A 151 5.66 -18.45 -5.20
N ASN A 152 4.35 -18.68 -5.31
CA ASN A 152 3.76 -19.94 -5.77
C ASN A 152 3.53 -19.98 -7.30
N GLN A 153 3.82 -18.88 -8.02
CA GLN A 153 3.58 -18.77 -9.48
C GLN A 153 2.15 -19.12 -9.87
N ARG A 154 1.17 -18.59 -9.11
CA ARG A 154 -0.26 -18.88 -9.29
C ARG A 154 -1.10 -17.62 -9.14
N ILE A 155 -2.25 -17.68 -9.79
CA ILE A 155 -3.34 -16.75 -9.49
C ILE A 155 -4.38 -17.50 -8.69
N ARG A 156 -4.71 -16.96 -7.52
CA ARG A 156 -5.72 -17.51 -6.63
C ARG A 156 -6.98 -16.65 -6.69
N LYS A 157 -8.12 -17.29 -6.46
CA LYS A 157 -9.43 -16.64 -6.39
C LYS A 157 -10.08 -16.97 -5.05
N VAL A 158 -10.61 -15.96 -4.37
CA VAL A 158 -11.42 -16.13 -3.15
C VAL A 158 -12.85 -15.72 -3.47
N MET A 159 -13.77 -16.65 -3.26
CA MET A 159 -15.20 -16.44 -3.40
C MET A 159 -15.91 -17.11 -2.22
N ASP A 160 -16.79 -16.37 -1.54
CA ASP A 160 -17.52 -16.84 -0.36
C ASP A 160 -16.60 -17.45 0.73
N GLY A 161 -15.40 -16.86 0.90
CA GLY A 161 -14.41 -17.30 1.88
C GLY A 161 -13.66 -18.59 1.51
N VAL A 162 -13.88 -19.13 0.32
CA VAL A 162 -13.18 -20.31 -0.22
C VAL A 162 -12.16 -19.88 -1.26
N ILE A 163 -10.93 -20.38 -1.17
CA ILE A 163 -9.86 -20.12 -2.13
C ILE A 163 -9.71 -21.25 -3.14
N THR A 164 -9.40 -20.87 -4.39
CA THR A 164 -9.09 -21.81 -5.47
C THR A 164 -7.97 -21.26 -6.35
N THR A 165 -7.20 -22.12 -6.99
CA THR A 165 -6.27 -21.72 -8.05
C THR A 165 -7.03 -21.54 -9.36
N VAL A 166 -6.89 -20.39 -10.00
CA VAL A 166 -7.48 -20.11 -11.32
C VAL A 166 -6.47 -20.15 -12.45
N ALA A 167 -5.17 -19.96 -12.15
CA ALA A 167 -4.11 -20.03 -13.16
C ALA A 167 -2.78 -20.42 -12.52
N GLY A 168 -1.91 -21.08 -13.30
CA GLY A 168 -0.54 -21.39 -12.91
C GLY A 168 -0.39 -22.69 -12.13
N GLY A 169 0.88 -23.03 -11.86
CA GLY A 169 1.26 -24.25 -11.13
C GLY A 169 1.38 -25.49 -12.02
N GLY A 170 1.10 -25.38 -13.31
CA GLY A 170 1.39 -26.39 -14.30
C GLY A 170 2.83 -26.31 -14.83
N LYS A 171 3.16 -27.18 -15.77
CA LYS A 171 4.49 -27.27 -16.40
C LYS A 171 4.48 -26.83 -17.86
N GLU A 172 3.29 -26.69 -18.46
CA GLU A 172 3.17 -26.32 -19.87
C GLU A 172 3.54 -24.83 -20.01
N PRO A 173 4.58 -24.50 -20.80
CA PRO A 173 4.94 -23.09 -21.02
C PRO A 173 3.79 -22.38 -21.75
N LEU A 174 3.55 -21.13 -21.37
CA LEU A 174 2.71 -20.24 -22.16
C LEU A 174 3.47 -19.95 -23.46
N GLY A 175 2.91 -20.33 -24.60
CA GLY A 175 3.47 -20.06 -25.94
C GLY A 175 2.63 -19.03 -26.68
N ASP A 176 3.24 -18.30 -27.62
CA ASP A 176 2.58 -17.23 -28.38
C ASP A 176 1.39 -17.68 -29.24
N ASP A 177 1.30 -19.00 -29.52
CA ASP A 177 0.29 -19.60 -30.40
C ASP A 177 -0.67 -20.58 -29.69
N VAL A 178 -0.67 -20.64 -28.37
CA VAL A 178 -1.47 -21.62 -27.64
C VAL A 178 -2.89 -21.12 -27.39
N LEU A 179 -3.68 -21.07 -28.46
CA LEU A 179 -5.14 -21.03 -28.37
C LEU A 179 -5.63 -22.27 -27.62
N GLY A 180 -6.13 -22.07 -26.39
CA GLY A 180 -6.82 -23.11 -25.64
C GLY A 180 -6.00 -23.94 -24.67
N VAL A 181 -4.87 -23.44 -24.14
CA VAL A 181 -4.24 -24.03 -22.96
C VAL A 181 -5.11 -23.77 -21.75
N SER A 182 -5.46 -24.86 -21.06
CA SER A 182 -6.11 -24.75 -19.75
C SER A 182 -5.19 -23.99 -18.79
N VAL A 183 -5.70 -22.94 -18.19
CA VAL A 183 -4.98 -22.09 -17.24
C VAL A 183 -4.39 -22.89 -16.08
N ALA A 184 -5.05 -24.00 -15.71
CA ALA A 184 -4.61 -24.88 -14.62
C ALA A 184 -3.36 -25.72 -14.96
N SER A 185 -3.06 -25.94 -16.26
CA SER A 185 -1.86 -26.67 -16.70
C SER A 185 -0.68 -25.78 -17.07
N SER A 186 -0.87 -24.45 -17.10
CA SER A 186 0.14 -23.50 -17.54
C SER A 186 1.17 -23.18 -16.47
N SER A 187 2.41 -22.92 -16.90
CA SER A 187 3.45 -22.26 -16.11
C SER A 187 3.40 -20.77 -16.40
N LEU A 188 2.94 -19.98 -15.44
CA LEU A 188 2.82 -18.51 -15.62
C LEU A 188 4.15 -17.77 -15.54
N GLY A 189 5.26 -18.43 -15.18
CA GLY A 189 6.46 -17.72 -14.81
C GLY A 189 6.20 -16.83 -13.59
N LEU A 190 6.77 -15.63 -13.59
CA LEU A 190 6.58 -14.67 -12.50
C LEU A 190 5.31 -13.84 -12.73
N ALA A 191 4.15 -14.37 -12.35
CA ALA A 191 2.89 -13.64 -12.39
C ALA A 191 2.82 -12.65 -11.21
N SER A 192 3.12 -11.39 -11.48
CA SER A 192 3.27 -10.38 -10.45
C SER A 192 2.03 -9.53 -10.21
N THR A 193 1.16 -9.40 -11.21
CA THR A 193 0.03 -8.47 -11.16
C THR A 193 -1.24 -9.11 -11.69
N VAL A 194 -2.34 -8.86 -11.01
CA VAL A 194 -3.69 -9.15 -11.46
C VAL A 194 -4.47 -7.85 -11.63
N ALA A 195 -5.30 -7.77 -12.66
CA ALA A 195 -6.22 -6.67 -12.86
C ALA A 195 -7.55 -7.19 -13.38
N VAL A 196 -8.63 -6.50 -13.04
CA VAL A 196 -9.98 -6.79 -13.53
C VAL A 196 -10.51 -5.53 -14.21
N ASP A 197 -11.06 -5.68 -15.42
CA ASP A 197 -11.67 -4.56 -16.13
C ASP A 197 -13.14 -4.34 -15.71
N SER A 198 -13.77 -3.31 -16.27
CA SER A 198 -15.18 -2.96 -16.01
C SER A 198 -16.20 -4.02 -16.46
N HIS A 199 -15.77 -5.07 -17.14
CA HIS A 199 -16.58 -6.20 -17.62
C HIS A 199 -16.30 -7.48 -16.83
N ASP A 200 -15.63 -7.40 -15.68
CA ASP A 200 -15.18 -8.52 -14.85
C ASP A 200 -14.19 -9.46 -15.57
N GLN A 201 -13.50 -8.96 -16.59
CA GLN A 201 -12.51 -9.75 -17.30
C GLN A 201 -11.17 -9.72 -16.54
N LEU A 202 -10.61 -10.89 -16.27
CA LEU A 202 -9.35 -11.02 -15.54
C LEU A 202 -8.15 -10.92 -16.49
N TYR A 203 -7.20 -10.09 -16.12
CA TYR A 203 -5.92 -9.92 -16.81
C TYR A 203 -4.75 -10.17 -15.86
N LEU A 204 -3.66 -10.64 -16.43
CA LEU A 204 -2.40 -10.92 -15.73
C LEU A 204 -1.26 -10.17 -16.39
N LEU A 205 -0.33 -9.68 -15.59
CA LEU A 205 0.97 -9.24 -16.06
C LEU A 205 2.02 -10.23 -15.54
N THR A 206 2.77 -10.80 -16.47
CA THR A 206 3.84 -11.75 -16.17
C THR A 206 5.15 -11.28 -16.78
N SER A 207 6.26 -11.79 -16.28
CA SER A 207 7.56 -11.61 -16.91
C SER A 207 8.16 -12.98 -17.23
N ARG A 208 8.64 -13.10 -18.47
CA ARG A 208 9.41 -14.23 -18.94
C ARG A 208 10.58 -13.74 -19.80
N ASP A 209 11.78 -14.21 -19.52
CA ASP A 209 12.99 -13.87 -20.29
C ASP A 209 13.22 -12.35 -20.50
N GLN A 210 12.80 -11.54 -19.51
CA GLN A 210 12.84 -10.05 -19.50
C GLN A 210 11.71 -9.37 -20.31
N ASP A 211 10.83 -10.12 -20.95
CA ASP A 211 9.65 -9.59 -21.62
C ASP A 211 8.49 -9.44 -20.65
N LEU A 212 7.77 -8.34 -20.75
CA LEU A 212 6.50 -8.15 -20.07
C LEU A 212 5.38 -8.68 -20.96
N GLU A 213 4.56 -9.56 -20.42
CA GLU A 213 3.46 -10.17 -21.14
C GLU A 213 2.14 -9.91 -20.42
N VAL A 214 1.17 -9.37 -21.16
CA VAL A 214 -0.21 -9.19 -20.71
C VAL A 214 -1.07 -10.32 -21.26
N TRP A 215 -1.74 -11.01 -20.36
CA TRP A 215 -2.61 -12.12 -20.65
C TRP A 215 -4.02 -11.86 -20.17
N ARG A 216 -5.01 -12.40 -20.86
CA ARG A 216 -6.41 -12.42 -20.45
C ARG A 216 -6.84 -13.85 -20.15
N ILE A 217 -7.58 -14.06 -19.08
CA ILE A 217 -8.23 -15.35 -18.78
C ILE A 217 -9.71 -15.20 -19.14
N ASP A 218 -10.21 -16.05 -20.02
CA ASP A 218 -11.62 -16.04 -20.41
C ASP A 218 -12.50 -16.82 -19.42
N ALA A 219 -13.83 -16.74 -19.60
CA ALA A 219 -14.82 -17.41 -18.74
C ALA A 219 -14.75 -18.94 -18.79
N ASN A 220 -14.13 -19.51 -19.82
CA ASN A 220 -13.95 -20.96 -19.99
C ASN A 220 -12.63 -21.44 -19.35
N GLY A 221 -11.83 -20.53 -18.77
CA GLY A 221 -10.55 -20.87 -18.17
C GLY A 221 -9.43 -21.07 -19.19
N PHE A 222 -9.50 -20.40 -20.34
CA PHE A 222 -8.41 -20.36 -21.31
C PHE A 222 -7.65 -19.05 -21.19
N ILE A 223 -6.33 -19.12 -21.44
CA ILE A 223 -5.45 -17.96 -21.43
C ILE A 223 -5.16 -17.48 -22.86
N HIS A 224 -5.19 -16.18 -23.05
CA HIS A 224 -4.96 -15.51 -24.34
C HIS A 224 -3.89 -14.44 -24.19
N SER A 225 -2.89 -14.43 -25.09
CA SER A 225 -1.92 -13.34 -25.19
C SER A 225 -2.62 -12.09 -25.71
N ILE A 226 -2.40 -10.96 -25.03
CA ILE A 226 -2.90 -9.64 -25.41
C ILE A 226 -1.76 -8.79 -25.96
N LEU A 227 -0.61 -8.81 -25.27
CA LEU A 227 0.54 -7.99 -25.62
C LEU A 227 1.80 -8.63 -25.07
N SER A 228 2.85 -8.67 -25.90
CA SER A 228 4.22 -8.85 -25.46
C SER A 228 4.98 -7.53 -25.63
N VAL A 229 5.59 -7.06 -24.55
CA VAL A 229 6.49 -5.91 -24.58
C VAL A 229 7.89 -6.47 -24.56
N GLY A 230 8.56 -6.49 -25.72
CA GLY A 230 9.92 -7.03 -25.87
C GLY A 230 10.93 -6.42 -24.88
N PRO A 231 12.15 -6.96 -24.81
CA PRO A 231 13.08 -6.62 -23.75
C PRO A 231 13.31 -5.11 -23.70
N SER A 232 13.08 -4.55 -22.54
CA SER A 232 13.60 -3.23 -22.20
C SER A 232 15.10 -3.32 -22.36
N ASN A 233 15.76 -2.41 -23.10
CA ASN A 233 17.21 -2.35 -23.28
C ASN A 233 17.88 -2.07 -21.93
N ILE A 234 17.89 -3.08 -21.03
CA ILE A 234 18.46 -2.97 -19.72
C ILE A 234 19.87 -3.52 -19.77
N SER A 235 20.81 -2.69 -19.34
CA SER A 235 22.16 -3.13 -19.03
C SER A 235 22.09 -4.27 -18.00
N SER A 236 22.51 -5.45 -18.40
CA SER A 236 22.55 -6.66 -17.57
C SER A 236 23.22 -6.35 -16.22
N GLY A 237 22.44 -6.24 -15.16
CA GLY A 237 22.95 -6.00 -13.81
C GLY A 237 21.96 -5.39 -12.81
N GLN A 238 20.84 -4.87 -13.25
CA GLN A 238 19.88 -4.19 -12.37
C GLN A 238 18.61 -4.99 -12.01
N PHE A 239 18.48 -6.22 -12.48
CA PHE A 239 17.40 -7.08 -12.03
C PHE A 239 17.71 -7.69 -10.66
N ALA A 240 17.01 -7.24 -9.62
CA ALA A 240 16.77 -8.12 -8.49
C ALA A 240 15.77 -9.17 -8.97
N PRO A 241 16.14 -10.44 -9.08
CA PRO A 241 15.32 -11.49 -9.71
C PRO A 241 14.02 -11.82 -8.95
N ASN A 242 13.75 -11.13 -7.85
CA ASN A 242 12.67 -11.44 -6.92
C ASN A 242 11.69 -10.27 -6.72
N LEU A 243 11.70 -9.24 -7.57
CA LEU A 243 10.77 -8.12 -7.43
C LEU A 243 9.70 -8.16 -8.53
N PRO A 244 8.45 -7.80 -8.19
CA PRO A 244 7.34 -7.71 -9.15
C PRO A 244 7.69 -6.83 -10.33
N VAL A 245 7.19 -7.18 -11.51
CA VAL A 245 7.61 -6.60 -12.79
C VAL A 245 6.96 -5.27 -13.13
N GLY A 246 5.83 -4.91 -12.52
CA GLY A 246 5.11 -3.67 -12.76
C GLY A 246 3.61 -3.82 -12.52
N GLY A 247 2.87 -2.73 -12.71
CA GLY A 247 1.43 -2.64 -12.55
C GLY A 247 0.70 -2.62 -13.89
N LEU A 248 -0.59 -2.87 -13.84
CA LEU A 248 -1.49 -2.89 -14.98
C LEU A 248 -2.77 -2.11 -14.64
N ALA A 249 -3.11 -1.11 -15.45
CA ALA A 249 -4.37 -0.40 -15.37
C ALA A 249 -5.08 -0.45 -16.73
N ILE A 250 -6.42 -0.59 -16.72
CA ILE A 250 -7.21 -0.80 -17.92
C ILE A 250 -8.36 0.20 -17.91
N THR A 251 -8.51 0.98 -19.00
CA THR A 251 -9.67 1.88 -19.14
C THR A 251 -10.94 1.08 -19.46
N LYS A 252 -12.09 1.71 -19.28
CA LYS A 252 -13.39 1.12 -19.68
C LYS A 252 -13.47 0.76 -21.18
N ASP A 253 -12.70 1.46 -22.01
CA ASP A 253 -12.65 1.25 -23.46
C ASP A 253 -11.57 0.24 -23.89
N GLY A 254 -10.93 -0.44 -22.92
CA GLY A 254 -9.97 -1.50 -23.17
C GLY A 254 -8.55 -1.02 -23.54
N VAL A 255 -8.18 0.20 -23.16
CA VAL A 255 -6.81 0.69 -23.30
C VAL A 255 -6.01 0.25 -22.07
N PHE A 256 -4.83 -0.32 -22.29
CA PHE A 256 -3.93 -0.81 -21.26
C PHE A 256 -2.84 0.22 -20.97
N PHE A 257 -2.56 0.41 -19.68
CA PHE A 257 -1.35 1.08 -19.19
C PHE A 257 -0.53 0.05 -18.44
N ILE A 258 0.73 -0.09 -18.82
CA ILE A 258 1.66 -1.08 -18.26
C ILE A 258 2.86 -0.34 -17.69
N ALA A 259 3.15 -0.53 -16.41
CA ALA A 259 4.36 -0.04 -15.80
C ALA A 259 5.53 -0.95 -16.23
N ASP A 260 6.37 -0.44 -17.10
CA ASP A 260 7.65 -1.06 -17.47
C ASP A 260 8.71 -0.58 -16.48
N ARG A 261 8.75 -1.26 -15.32
CA ARG A 261 9.65 -0.95 -14.21
C ARG A 261 11.11 -0.89 -14.65
N ALA A 262 11.48 -1.80 -15.52
CA ALA A 262 12.85 -1.94 -15.99
C ALA A 262 13.25 -0.89 -17.02
N GLY A 263 12.26 -0.38 -17.77
CA GLY A 263 12.45 0.71 -18.73
C GLY A 263 12.14 2.09 -18.18
N ASP A 264 11.89 2.21 -16.85
CA ASP A 264 11.57 3.47 -16.17
C ASP A 264 10.45 4.28 -16.85
N ARG A 265 9.42 3.57 -17.35
CA ARG A 265 8.36 4.18 -18.15
C ARG A 265 7.00 3.50 -17.94
N VAL A 266 5.95 4.17 -18.38
CA VAL A 266 4.62 3.60 -18.56
C VAL A 266 4.33 3.48 -20.05
N ILE A 267 3.89 2.30 -20.47
CA ILE A 267 3.50 1.99 -21.85
C ILE A 267 1.98 2.03 -21.93
N LYS A 268 1.46 2.63 -23.01
CA LYS A 268 0.06 2.60 -23.42
C LYS A 268 -0.11 1.64 -24.58
N PHE A 269 -1.15 0.79 -24.55
CA PHE A 269 -1.55 -0.08 -25.63
C PHE A 269 -3.06 0.02 -25.86
N ASP A 270 -3.49 0.36 -27.07
CA ASP A 270 -4.88 0.58 -27.46
C ASP A 270 -5.51 -0.61 -28.21
N GLY A 271 -4.90 -1.79 -28.11
CA GLY A 271 -5.28 -2.97 -28.85
C GLY A 271 -4.67 -3.09 -30.25
N LYS A 272 -3.98 -2.04 -30.73
CA LYS A 272 -3.33 -2.00 -32.05
C LYS A 272 -1.91 -1.43 -32.00
N THR A 273 -1.76 -0.32 -31.29
CA THR A 273 -0.50 0.44 -31.24
C THR A 273 0.02 0.52 -29.83
N ARG A 274 1.33 0.46 -29.71
CA ARG A 274 2.08 0.62 -28.46
C ARG A 274 2.85 1.93 -28.50
N SER A 275 2.77 2.71 -27.44
CA SER A 275 3.50 3.97 -27.28
C SER A 275 3.93 4.19 -25.83
N VAL A 276 4.98 4.99 -25.63
CA VAL A 276 5.33 5.49 -24.29
C VAL A 276 4.29 6.53 -23.90
N TYR A 277 3.73 6.39 -22.69
CA TYR A 277 2.76 7.30 -22.12
C TYR A 277 3.37 8.25 -21.08
N ALA A 278 4.30 7.76 -20.28
CA ALA A 278 5.06 8.55 -19.30
C ALA A 278 6.45 7.95 -19.13
N GLY A 279 7.40 8.74 -18.68
CA GLY A 279 8.79 8.33 -18.51
C GLY A 279 9.66 8.67 -19.71
N THR A 280 10.93 8.24 -19.68
CA THR A 280 11.99 8.47 -20.68
C THR A 280 12.69 9.82 -20.65
N GLY A 281 12.27 10.75 -19.79
CA GLY A 281 13.00 12.01 -19.56
C GLY A 281 14.12 11.85 -18.54
N ASP A 282 14.87 12.92 -18.35
CA ASP A 282 16.00 13.03 -17.44
C ASP A 282 15.76 14.07 -16.31
N THR A 283 14.55 14.62 -16.24
CA THR A 283 14.12 15.58 -15.21
C THR A 283 12.82 15.14 -14.56
N GLU A 284 12.56 15.60 -13.34
CA GLU A 284 11.31 15.32 -12.61
C GLU A 284 10.07 15.71 -13.41
N GLY A 285 10.14 16.77 -14.21
CA GLY A 285 9.17 17.15 -15.22
C GLY A 285 7.81 17.61 -14.71
N ASP A 286 7.66 17.95 -13.42
CA ASP A 286 6.37 18.38 -12.86
C ASP A 286 5.79 19.58 -13.61
N GLY A 287 4.53 19.43 -14.06
CA GLY A 287 3.81 20.41 -14.89
C GLY A 287 4.13 20.32 -16.39
N GLY A 288 5.14 19.53 -16.78
CA GLY A 288 5.52 19.28 -18.16
C GLY A 288 4.85 18.04 -18.79
N SER A 289 5.28 17.69 -20.03
CA SER A 289 4.82 16.49 -20.71
C SER A 289 5.17 15.23 -19.94
N ALA A 290 4.22 14.31 -19.77
CA ALA A 290 4.44 13.04 -19.09
C ALA A 290 5.52 12.19 -19.76
N THR A 291 5.63 12.24 -21.11
CA THR A 291 6.65 11.51 -21.86
C THR A 291 8.08 12.05 -21.65
N SER A 292 8.21 13.31 -21.17
CA SER A 292 9.50 13.94 -20.90
C SER A 292 9.89 13.91 -19.43
N ALA A 293 9.07 13.33 -18.56
CA ALA A 293 9.38 13.19 -17.16
C ALA A 293 10.29 12.00 -16.89
N GLN A 294 11.14 12.11 -15.89
CA GLN A 294 11.87 10.99 -15.34
C GLN A 294 10.97 10.20 -14.38
N LEU A 295 10.85 8.92 -14.63
CA LEU A 295 10.33 7.94 -13.67
C LEU A 295 11.48 7.05 -13.20
N SER A 296 11.32 6.42 -12.06
CA SER A 296 12.25 5.41 -11.56
C SER A 296 11.48 4.25 -10.92
N TRP A 297 11.65 3.09 -11.51
CA TRP A 297 10.95 1.87 -11.06
C TRP A 297 9.44 2.09 -10.87
N PRO A 298 8.70 2.58 -11.87
CA PRO A 298 7.25 2.70 -11.74
C PRO A 298 6.65 1.30 -11.56
N ILE A 299 5.77 1.15 -10.55
CA ILE A 299 5.14 -0.14 -10.26
C ILE A 299 3.63 0.00 -10.30
N GLY A 300 2.97 0.40 -9.24
CA GLY A 300 1.52 0.46 -9.15
C GLY A 300 0.90 1.51 -10.06
N LEU A 301 -0.22 1.17 -10.67
CA LEU A 301 -0.99 2.03 -11.58
C LEU A 301 -2.47 2.02 -11.23
N ALA A 302 -3.09 3.19 -11.19
CA ALA A 302 -4.55 3.31 -11.04
C ALA A 302 -5.13 4.42 -11.91
N LEU A 303 -6.38 4.27 -12.31
CA LEU A 303 -7.13 5.27 -13.09
C LEU A 303 -8.25 5.87 -12.23
N ASP A 304 -8.46 7.17 -12.34
CA ASP A 304 -9.68 7.79 -11.83
C ASP A 304 -10.82 7.77 -12.89
N LYS A 305 -12.00 8.27 -12.50
CA LYS A 305 -13.18 8.33 -13.39
C LYS A 305 -12.96 9.20 -14.64
N GLN A 306 -11.96 10.09 -14.61
CA GLN A 306 -11.57 10.97 -15.72
C GLN A 306 -10.43 10.36 -16.55
N GLU A 307 -10.05 9.11 -16.24
CA GLU A 307 -8.93 8.38 -16.85
C GLU A 307 -7.56 9.05 -16.63
N ASN A 308 -7.43 9.91 -15.61
CA ASN A 308 -6.12 10.33 -15.16
C ASN A 308 -5.38 9.13 -14.57
N LEU A 309 -4.13 8.96 -14.96
CA LEU A 309 -3.31 7.83 -14.47
C LEU A 309 -2.49 8.25 -13.25
N TYR A 310 -2.64 7.51 -12.17
CA TYR A 310 -1.77 7.61 -11.00
C TYR A 310 -0.72 6.52 -11.07
N ILE A 311 0.52 6.88 -10.71
CA ILE A 311 1.71 6.04 -10.84
C ILE A 311 2.44 6.03 -9.50
N ALA A 312 2.66 4.87 -8.93
CA ALA A 312 3.65 4.70 -7.87
C ALA A 312 5.06 4.74 -8.50
N ASP A 313 5.68 5.90 -8.45
CA ASP A 313 7.04 6.17 -8.93
C ASP A 313 8.03 5.78 -7.83
N THR A 314 8.12 4.46 -7.64
CA THR A 314 8.64 3.78 -6.44
C THR A 314 10.08 4.17 -6.12
N GLY A 315 10.95 4.16 -7.13
CA GLY A 315 12.37 4.53 -6.97
C GLY A 315 12.58 6.02 -6.69
N ASN A 316 11.60 6.87 -7.03
CA ASN A 316 11.60 8.30 -6.72
C ASN A 316 10.82 8.62 -5.43
N HIS A 317 10.31 7.61 -4.71
CA HIS A 317 9.55 7.78 -3.46
C HIS A 317 8.33 8.71 -3.61
N ARG A 318 7.59 8.62 -4.73
CA ARG A 318 6.50 9.54 -5.08
C ARG A 318 5.28 8.82 -5.64
N ILE A 319 4.15 9.49 -5.51
CA ILE A 319 2.95 9.18 -6.30
C ILE A 319 2.80 10.30 -7.33
N ARG A 320 2.77 9.94 -8.61
CA ARG A 320 2.63 10.86 -9.73
C ARG A 320 1.25 10.74 -10.35
N LYS A 321 0.75 11.84 -10.95
CA LYS A 321 -0.49 11.86 -11.71
C LYS A 321 -0.21 12.37 -13.12
N VAL A 322 -0.68 11.63 -14.12
CA VAL A 322 -0.77 12.10 -15.52
C VAL A 322 -2.20 12.56 -15.78
N ASP A 323 -2.37 13.82 -16.09
CA ASP A 323 -3.65 14.40 -16.55
C ASP A 323 -3.96 13.87 -17.94
N HIS A 324 -5.04 13.12 -18.08
CA HIS A 324 -5.40 12.46 -19.34
C HIS A 324 -5.65 13.46 -20.46
N ALA A 325 -6.32 14.58 -20.17
CA ALA A 325 -6.70 15.57 -21.18
C ALA A 325 -5.51 16.42 -21.65
N LYS A 326 -4.54 16.70 -20.75
CA LYS A 326 -3.41 17.59 -21.02
C LYS A 326 -2.13 16.82 -21.38
N GLY A 327 -2.01 15.55 -20.99
CA GLY A 327 -0.79 14.78 -21.11
C GLY A 327 0.35 15.30 -20.22
N THR A 328 0.03 16.09 -19.17
CA THR A 328 1.02 16.62 -18.23
C THR A 328 1.11 15.73 -16.99
N ILE A 329 2.30 15.66 -16.38
CA ILE A 329 2.54 14.90 -15.15
C ILE A 329 2.78 15.83 -13.97
N THR A 330 2.33 15.44 -12.78
CA THR A 330 2.56 16.18 -11.52
C THR A 330 2.76 15.22 -10.37
N THR A 331 3.53 15.65 -9.35
CA THR A 331 3.64 14.93 -8.07
C THR A 331 2.41 15.22 -7.21
N VAL A 332 1.74 14.18 -6.73
CA VAL A 332 0.59 14.29 -5.82
C VAL A 332 0.91 13.93 -4.38
N ALA A 333 1.94 13.11 -4.16
CA ALA A 333 2.46 12.81 -2.83
C ALA A 333 3.94 12.47 -2.91
N GLY A 334 4.70 12.74 -1.84
CA GLY A 334 6.11 12.35 -1.79
C GLY A 334 7.05 13.34 -2.47
N GLY A 335 6.86 14.66 -2.30
CA GLY A 335 7.73 15.69 -2.89
C GLY A 335 8.91 16.09 -2.04
N GLY A 336 9.02 15.58 -0.81
CA GLY A 336 10.12 15.91 0.10
C GLY A 336 11.49 15.53 -0.48
N SER A 337 12.45 16.42 -0.29
CA SER A 337 13.83 16.14 -0.68
C SER A 337 14.41 15.13 0.31
N GLU A 338 14.83 14.01 -0.19
CA GLU A 338 15.61 12.99 0.50
C GLU A 338 14.80 11.81 1.07
N PHE A 339 15.21 10.73 0.57
CA PHE A 339 15.15 9.33 0.94
C PHE A 339 14.60 9.06 2.35
N GLU A 340 13.54 8.25 2.38
CA GLU A 340 13.09 7.53 3.55
C GLU A 340 12.56 8.39 4.71
N GLY A 341 11.28 8.59 4.73
CA GLY A 341 10.63 9.21 5.87
C GLY A 341 9.17 8.81 5.95
N ASN A 342 8.65 8.87 7.15
CA ASN A 342 7.24 8.60 7.41
C ASN A 342 6.51 9.84 7.95
N SER A 343 7.06 11.02 7.73
CA SER A 343 6.50 12.28 8.21
C SER A 343 5.53 12.90 7.21
N GLY A 344 4.80 13.91 7.67
CA GLY A 344 3.93 14.73 6.85
C GLY A 344 2.44 14.40 6.95
N ASP A 345 2.03 13.40 7.77
CA ASP A 345 0.60 13.17 8.01
C ASP A 345 -0.09 14.43 8.51
N GLU A 346 -1.34 14.63 8.07
CA GLU A 346 -2.18 15.82 8.28
C GLU A 346 -1.69 17.09 7.53
N GLY A 347 -0.54 17.02 6.84
CA GLY A 347 0.03 18.06 5.99
C GLY A 347 -0.36 17.93 4.51
N LEU A 348 0.29 18.74 3.66
CA LEU A 348 0.15 18.61 2.21
C LEU A 348 0.89 17.35 1.72
N ALA A 349 0.20 16.53 0.95
CA ALA A 349 0.73 15.25 0.48
C ALA A 349 2.02 15.40 -0.34
N LYS A 350 2.12 16.47 -1.14
CA LYS A 350 3.31 16.76 -1.94
C LYS A 350 4.56 17.05 -1.12
N ASP A 351 4.39 17.46 0.16
CA ASP A 351 5.49 17.82 1.06
C ASP A 351 5.81 16.65 2.02
N ALA A 352 5.04 15.56 1.97
CA ALA A 352 5.24 14.39 2.81
C ALA A 352 6.43 13.55 2.34
N LEU A 353 7.04 12.83 3.27
CA LEU A 353 8.06 11.84 2.95
C LEU A 353 7.43 10.47 2.81
N LEU A 354 7.75 9.77 1.72
CA LEU A 354 7.35 8.40 1.44
C LEU A 354 8.59 7.50 1.36
N SER A 355 8.38 6.20 1.52
CA SER A 355 9.45 5.21 1.34
C SER A 355 8.97 4.07 0.46
N PHE A 356 9.49 4.00 -0.76
CA PHE A 356 9.17 2.97 -1.75
C PHE A 356 7.65 2.72 -1.85
N PRO A 357 6.81 3.72 -2.20
CA PRO A 357 5.40 3.47 -2.44
C PRO A 357 5.26 2.47 -3.58
N PHE A 358 4.49 1.39 -3.36
CA PHE A 358 4.48 0.27 -4.30
C PHE A 358 3.25 0.26 -5.18
N ASP A 359 2.06 0.45 -4.60
CA ASP A 359 0.81 0.42 -5.35
C ASP A 359 -0.13 1.52 -4.89
N VAL A 360 -1.08 1.87 -5.75
CA VAL A 360 -2.04 2.95 -5.53
C VAL A 360 -3.43 2.54 -6.01
N ALA A 361 -4.46 2.90 -5.26
CA ALA A 361 -5.86 2.76 -5.62
C ALA A 361 -6.57 4.10 -5.52
N VAL A 362 -7.62 4.29 -6.32
CA VAL A 362 -8.41 5.52 -6.35
C VAL A 362 -9.84 5.21 -5.93
N ALA A 363 -10.30 5.84 -4.86
CA ALA A 363 -11.68 5.73 -4.40
C ALA A 363 -12.64 6.55 -5.28
N ALA A 364 -13.93 6.25 -5.16
CA ALA A 364 -14.97 6.86 -6.00
C ALA A 364 -15.09 8.38 -5.83
N ASP A 365 -14.70 8.92 -4.67
CA ASP A 365 -14.67 10.35 -4.35
C ASP A 365 -13.37 11.05 -4.77
N GLY A 366 -12.42 10.32 -5.35
CA GLY A 366 -11.10 10.81 -5.77
C GLY A 366 -10.02 10.72 -4.69
N THR A 367 -10.32 10.17 -3.52
CA THR A 367 -9.30 9.86 -2.51
C THR A 367 -8.34 8.81 -3.06
N LEU A 368 -7.04 9.05 -2.91
CA LEU A 368 -6.02 8.06 -3.24
C LEU A 368 -5.65 7.26 -1.99
N VAL A 369 -5.51 5.96 -2.13
CA VAL A 369 -4.88 5.11 -1.11
C VAL A 369 -3.69 4.41 -1.72
N PHE A 370 -2.60 4.34 -0.99
CA PHE A 370 -1.40 3.70 -1.49
C PHE A 370 -0.62 3.02 -0.36
N THR A 371 0.15 2.02 -0.75
CA THR A 371 1.08 1.35 0.15
C THR A 371 2.38 2.16 0.23
N ASP A 372 2.70 2.62 1.41
CA ASP A 372 3.99 3.24 1.76
C ASP A 372 4.88 2.14 2.33
N THR A 373 5.31 1.24 1.41
CA THR A 373 5.81 -0.11 1.67
C THR A 373 7.05 -0.12 2.57
N GLY A 374 8.02 0.74 2.29
CA GLY A 374 9.22 0.86 3.13
C GLY A 374 8.94 1.41 4.52
N ASN A 375 7.77 2.03 4.74
CA ASN A 375 7.29 2.49 6.03
C ASN A 375 6.30 1.53 6.68
N HIS A 376 6.06 0.36 6.11
CA HIS A 376 5.14 -0.68 6.63
C HIS A 376 3.75 -0.16 7.00
N ARG A 377 3.16 0.69 6.13
CA ARG A 377 1.86 1.33 6.35
C ARG A 377 1.12 1.64 5.07
N LEU A 378 -0.14 1.98 5.22
CA LEU A 378 -0.95 2.54 4.17
C LEU A 378 -1.24 4.01 4.47
N ARG A 379 -1.20 4.84 3.44
CA ARG A 379 -1.53 6.26 3.51
C ARG A 379 -2.58 6.61 2.47
N MET A 380 -3.31 7.69 2.72
CA MET A 380 -4.27 8.23 1.75
C MET A 380 -4.01 9.71 1.51
N VAL A 381 -4.33 10.17 0.30
CA VAL A 381 -4.42 11.59 -0.04
C VAL A 381 -5.89 11.93 -0.26
N ALA A 382 -6.42 12.80 0.59
CA ALA A 382 -7.79 13.30 0.46
C ALA A 382 -7.92 14.27 -0.75
N PRO A 383 -9.15 14.52 -1.26
CA PRO A 383 -9.36 15.44 -2.38
C PRO A 383 -8.87 16.88 -2.14
N ASP A 384 -8.69 17.29 -0.88
CA ASP A 384 -8.11 18.58 -0.51
C ASP A 384 -6.58 18.63 -0.60
N GLY A 385 -5.93 17.51 -0.98
CA GLY A 385 -4.48 17.37 -1.13
C GLY A 385 -3.72 17.10 0.17
N ARG A 386 -4.42 16.80 1.27
CA ARG A 386 -3.79 16.41 2.54
C ARG A 386 -3.58 14.90 2.59
N ILE A 387 -2.51 14.50 3.28
CA ILE A 387 -2.17 13.10 3.48
C ILE A 387 -2.45 12.66 4.91
N TYR A 388 -2.89 11.40 5.05
CA TYR A 388 -3.21 10.79 6.34
C TYR A 388 -2.73 9.34 6.39
N ALA A 389 -2.35 8.86 7.58
CA ALA A 389 -2.17 7.43 7.80
C ALA A 389 -3.54 6.73 7.85
N VAL A 390 -3.69 5.63 7.13
CA VAL A 390 -4.93 4.83 7.06
C VAL A 390 -4.82 3.59 7.93
N ALA A 391 -3.72 2.86 7.78
CA ALA A 391 -3.47 1.61 8.48
C ALA A 391 -1.96 1.42 8.68
N GLY A 392 -1.63 0.71 9.73
CA GLY A 392 -0.25 0.40 10.07
C GLY A 392 0.36 1.33 11.10
N THR A 393 1.09 0.73 12.06
CA THR A 393 1.85 1.47 13.08
C THR A 393 3.19 1.99 12.54
N GLY A 394 3.61 1.53 11.34
CA GLY A 394 4.94 1.78 10.79
C GLY A 394 6.01 0.83 11.34
N ARG A 395 5.63 -0.17 12.12
CA ARG A 395 6.51 -1.27 12.54
C ARG A 395 6.28 -2.47 11.63
N TRP A 396 7.35 -3.12 11.24
CA TRP A 396 7.27 -4.39 10.54
C TRP A 396 6.78 -5.50 11.48
N GLY A 397 5.95 -6.39 10.98
CA GLY A 397 5.38 -7.49 11.76
C GLY A 397 3.96 -7.84 11.34
N PHE A 398 3.31 -8.71 12.11
CA PHE A 398 1.92 -9.12 11.92
C PHE A 398 1.14 -9.00 13.22
N SER A 399 0.19 -8.08 13.24
CA SER A 399 -0.75 -7.92 14.35
C SER A 399 -2.02 -7.18 13.93
N GLY A 400 -2.97 -7.04 14.82
CA GLY A 400 -4.09 -6.11 14.73
C GLY A 400 -5.36 -6.65 14.09
N ASP A 401 -5.46 -7.95 13.72
CA ASP A 401 -6.72 -8.52 13.25
C ASP A 401 -7.85 -8.36 14.31
N GLY A 402 -8.99 -7.82 13.87
CA GLY A 402 -10.11 -7.48 14.73
C GLY A 402 -9.95 -6.16 15.50
N SER A 403 -8.82 -5.47 15.34
CA SER A 403 -8.52 -4.18 15.98
C SER A 403 -8.62 -3.03 14.97
N PRO A 404 -8.57 -1.75 15.44
CA PRO A 404 -8.47 -0.60 14.55
C PRO A 404 -7.29 -0.74 13.57
N ALA A 405 -7.52 -0.46 12.29
CA ALA A 405 -6.51 -0.61 11.23
C ALA A 405 -5.23 0.19 11.50
N SER A 406 -5.33 1.34 12.18
CA SER A 406 -4.19 2.17 12.59
C SER A 406 -3.27 1.51 13.62
N GLN A 407 -3.71 0.42 14.26
CA GLN A 407 -2.94 -0.33 15.25
C GLN A 407 -2.34 -1.62 14.68
N ALA A 408 -2.60 -1.93 13.43
CA ALA A 408 -2.05 -3.10 12.77
C ALA A 408 -0.54 -2.97 12.52
N GLU A 409 0.13 -4.10 12.43
CA GLU A 409 1.48 -4.19 11.88
C GLU A 409 1.41 -4.90 10.54
N PHE A 410 2.20 -4.41 9.58
CA PHE A 410 2.38 -4.97 8.25
C PHE A 410 3.85 -5.30 8.03
N ASP A 411 4.13 -6.22 7.12
CA ASP A 411 5.50 -6.44 6.66
C ASP A 411 5.56 -6.39 5.13
N GLY A 412 6.12 -5.29 4.61
CA GLY A 412 6.21 -5.03 3.18
C GLY A 412 4.85 -5.09 2.47
N PRO A 413 3.82 -4.27 2.83
CA PRO A 413 2.57 -4.26 2.09
C PRO A 413 2.82 -3.76 0.67
N GLU A 414 2.47 -4.57 -0.34
CA GLU A 414 2.70 -4.25 -1.75
C GLU A 414 1.40 -3.86 -2.45
N GLY A 415 0.58 -4.81 -2.89
CA GLY A 415 -0.63 -4.53 -3.65
C GLY A 415 -1.79 -3.98 -2.82
N VAL A 416 -2.56 -3.06 -3.39
CA VAL A 416 -3.76 -2.49 -2.78
C VAL A 416 -4.88 -2.32 -3.81
N THR A 417 -6.11 -2.65 -3.44
CA THR A 417 -7.29 -2.44 -4.29
C THR A 417 -8.53 -2.10 -3.47
N LEU A 418 -9.49 -1.45 -4.10
CA LEU A 418 -10.80 -1.10 -3.54
C LEU A 418 -11.90 -1.81 -4.30
N ASP A 419 -12.89 -2.34 -3.58
CA ASP A 419 -14.12 -2.80 -4.21
C ASP A 419 -15.18 -1.68 -4.31
N ALA A 420 -16.31 -1.97 -4.94
CA ALA A 420 -17.42 -1.03 -5.12
C ALA A 420 -18.12 -0.65 -3.80
N LYS A 421 -17.89 -1.39 -2.72
CA LYS A 421 -18.46 -1.09 -1.39
C LYS A 421 -17.54 -0.19 -0.56
N GLY A 422 -16.33 0.10 -1.07
CA GLY A 422 -15.29 0.81 -0.37
C GLY A 422 -14.50 -0.06 0.62
N ASP A 423 -14.56 -1.37 0.45
CA ASP A 423 -13.70 -2.31 1.18
C ASP A 423 -12.29 -2.26 0.56
N LEU A 424 -11.27 -2.09 1.40
CA LEU A 424 -9.87 -2.02 0.98
C LEU A 424 -9.18 -3.35 1.21
N PHE A 425 -8.59 -3.92 0.15
CA PHE A 425 -7.82 -5.17 0.21
C PHE A 425 -6.33 -4.86 0.05
N ILE A 426 -5.49 -5.52 0.84
CA ILE A 426 -4.06 -5.27 0.96
C ILE A 426 -3.30 -6.60 0.87
N ALA A 427 -2.35 -6.70 -0.04
CA ALA A 427 -1.36 -7.76 -0.03
C ALA A 427 -0.28 -7.44 1.02
N ASP A 428 -0.37 -8.09 2.17
CA ASP A 428 0.62 -8.01 3.26
C ASP A 428 1.70 -9.06 3.00
N THR A 429 2.59 -8.72 2.06
CA THR A 429 3.39 -9.62 1.23
C THR A 429 4.32 -10.52 2.03
N GLU A 430 5.15 -9.95 2.90
CA GLU A 430 6.10 -10.73 3.69
C GLU A 430 5.40 -11.48 4.85
N ASN A 431 4.20 -11.05 5.24
CA ASN A 431 3.32 -11.81 6.15
C ASN A 431 2.52 -12.91 5.44
N GLN A 432 2.65 -13.06 4.12
CA GLN A 432 2.03 -14.13 3.33
C GLN A 432 0.49 -14.12 3.42
N ARG A 433 -0.12 -12.93 3.42
CA ARG A 433 -1.54 -12.73 3.66
C ARG A 433 -2.15 -11.67 2.76
N VAL A 434 -3.47 -11.75 2.63
CA VAL A 434 -4.28 -10.63 2.17
C VAL A 434 -5.15 -10.18 3.32
N ARG A 435 -5.14 -8.88 3.59
CA ARG A 435 -5.92 -8.24 4.64
C ARG A 435 -6.98 -7.33 4.05
N GLU A 436 -8.05 -7.11 4.82
CA GLU A 436 -9.19 -6.28 4.43
C GLU A 436 -9.48 -5.24 5.51
N ILE A 437 -9.80 -4.02 5.08
CA ILE A 437 -10.40 -2.98 5.92
C ILE A 437 -11.79 -2.70 5.35
N PRO A 438 -12.86 -3.24 5.98
CA PRO A 438 -14.22 -3.10 5.45
C PRO A 438 -14.69 -1.64 5.50
N ARG A 439 -15.35 -1.18 4.44
CA ARG A 439 -16.04 0.11 4.35
C ARG A 439 -15.19 1.31 4.77
N LEU A 440 -13.92 1.28 4.42
CA LEU A 440 -13.00 2.40 4.69
C LEU A 440 -13.51 3.67 4.00
N PHE A 441 -14.02 3.52 2.78
CA PHE A 441 -14.71 4.57 2.03
C PHE A 441 -16.18 4.18 1.93
N GLY A 442 -17.09 5.11 2.16
CA GLY A 442 -18.52 4.85 1.99
C GLY A 442 -18.82 4.29 0.59
N SER A 443 -19.88 3.48 0.46
CA SER A 443 -20.33 2.95 -0.84
C SER A 443 -20.49 4.09 -1.85
N ALA A 444 -19.94 3.88 -3.03
CA ALA A 444 -19.99 4.82 -4.16
C ALA A 444 -21.43 5.11 -4.64
#